data_adfdf0c43fc581c48872152366a3ab56
#
_entry.id   adfdf0c43fc581c48872152366a3ab56
#
_cell.length_a   1.000
_cell.length_b   1.000
_cell.length_c   1.000
_cell.angle_alpha   90.00
_cell.angle_beta   90.00
_cell.angle_gamma   90.00
#
_symmetry.space_group_name_H-M   'P 1'
#
loop_
_entity.id
_entity.type
_entity.pdbx_description
1 polymer ?
#
loop_
_entity_poly.entity_id
_entity_poly.type
_entity_poly.pdbx_seq_one_letter_code
_entity_poly.pdbx_strand_id
1 'polypeptide(L)'
;MSTDEAVSKDLLETLEDGADGFTKGAVKLAGDGHEDVAATFRTFAGQRRQFSSELRAMAKHYGDDIHESGSLAATLHRGWMGLKDALSGSSAKGVIDSAEQGEDHAVRAYDEALQKEISPELRTVVERQFADIKAAHDTVRALSTSHR
;
A
#
# COMPACT_ATOMS: atom_id res chain seq x y z
N MET A 1 -20.72 11.51 8.08
CA MET A 1 -19.33 11.20 7.68
C MET A 1 -18.91 12.14 6.56
N SER A 2 -17.79 12.82 6.74
CA SER A 2 -17.30 13.74 5.70
C SER A 2 -16.63 12.97 4.58
N THR A 3 -16.51 13.63 3.42
CA THR A 3 -15.79 13.04 2.29
C THR A 3 -14.33 12.81 2.65
N ASP A 4 -13.71 13.76 3.38
CA ASP A 4 -12.32 13.62 3.84
C ASP A 4 -12.16 12.38 4.71
N GLU A 5 -13.08 12.13 5.63
CA GLU A 5 -13.04 10.96 6.49
C GLU A 5 -13.15 9.66 5.70
N ALA A 6 -14.11 9.60 4.77
CA ALA A 6 -14.31 8.40 3.96
C ALA A 6 -13.09 8.10 3.10
N VAL A 7 -12.53 9.13 2.45
CA VAL A 7 -11.32 8.98 1.63
C VAL A 7 -10.14 8.54 2.48
N SER A 8 -9.96 9.16 3.65
CA SER A 8 -8.85 8.80 4.54
C SER A 8 -8.94 7.35 4.99
N LYS A 9 -10.14 6.86 5.32
CA LYS A 9 -10.33 5.46 5.69
C LYS A 9 -9.98 4.51 4.57
N ASP A 10 -10.41 4.80 3.35
CA ASP A 10 -10.10 3.98 2.19
C ASP A 10 -8.60 3.91 1.93
N LEU A 11 -7.93 5.05 2.01
CA LEU A 11 -6.49 5.10 1.80
C LEU A 11 -5.72 4.42 2.91
N LEU A 12 -6.19 4.52 4.17
CA LEU A 12 -5.57 3.81 5.28
C LEU A 12 -5.62 2.30 5.09
N GLU A 13 -6.76 1.77 4.66
CA GLU A 13 -6.88 0.34 4.36
C GLU A 13 -5.88 -0.07 3.29
N THR A 14 -5.78 0.70 2.23
CA THR A 14 -4.87 0.45 1.12
C THR A 14 -3.41 0.49 1.59
N LEU A 15 -3.06 1.48 2.40
CA LEU A 15 -1.69 1.65 2.90
C LEU A 15 -1.28 0.54 3.85
N GLU A 16 -2.18 0.12 4.73
CA GLU A 16 -1.87 -0.95 5.68
C GLU A 16 -1.77 -2.30 5.00
N ASP A 17 -2.63 -2.56 4.01
CA ASP A 17 -2.54 -3.75 3.18
C ASP A 17 -1.19 -3.79 2.45
N GLY A 18 -0.79 -2.68 1.86
CA GLY A 18 0.50 -2.57 1.17
C GLY A 18 1.68 -2.79 2.11
N ALA A 19 1.67 -2.15 3.29
CA ALA A 19 2.73 -2.31 4.26
C ALA A 19 2.88 -3.77 4.70
N ASP A 20 1.76 -4.42 4.98
CA ASP A 20 1.76 -5.82 5.40
C ASP A 20 2.25 -6.73 4.28
N GLY A 21 1.76 -6.51 3.06
CA GLY A 21 2.16 -7.30 1.90
C GLY A 21 3.64 -7.16 1.58
N PHE A 22 4.16 -5.93 1.55
CA PHE A 22 5.59 -5.71 1.31
C PHE A 22 6.45 -6.32 2.41
N THR A 23 6.01 -6.25 3.67
CA THR A 23 6.75 -6.86 4.78
C THR A 23 6.83 -8.39 4.62
N LYS A 24 5.70 -9.03 4.34
CA LYS A 24 5.65 -10.48 4.14
C LYS A 24 6.43 -10.90 2.90
N GLY A 25 6.29 -10.15 1.83
CA GLY A 25 7.04 -10.41 0.60
C GLY A 25 8.54 -10.31 0.81
N ALA A 26 8.98 -9.31 1.59
CA ALA A 26 10.41 -9.15 1.90
C ALA A 26 10.97 -10.35 2.66
N VAL A 27 10.23 -10.88 3.62
CA VAL A 27 10.64 -12.08 4.37
C VAL A 27 10.85 -13.26 3.41
N LYS A 28 9.90 -13.48 2.53
CA LYS A 28 9.99 -14.58 1.56
C LYS A 28 11.16 -14.39 0.61
N LEU A 29 11.33 -13.20 0.05
CA LEU A 29 12.40 -12.91 -0.89
C LEU A 29 13.78 -13.05 -0.25
N ALA A 30 13.94 -12.57 0.98
CA ALA A 30 15.20 -12.71 1.71
C ALA A 30 15.52 -14.19 1.96
N GLY A 31 14.51 -14.97 2.33
CA GLY A 31 14.66 -16.41 2.56
C GLY A 31 15.06 -17.17 1.31
N ASP A 32 14.69 -16.67 0.14
CA ASP A 32 15.00 -17.28 -1.14
C ASP A 32 16.26 -16.71 -1.80
N GLY A 33 17.02 -15.87 -1.08
CA GLY A 33 18.28 -15.33 -1.59
C GLY A 33 18.16 -14.06 -2.42
N HIS A 34 17.01 -13.41 -2.42
CA HIS A 34 16.79 -12.16 -3.15
C HIS A 34 16.80 -10.96 -2.20
N GLU A 35 17.90 -10.78 -1.49
CA GLU A 35 18.02 -9.75 -0.45
C GLU A 35 17.90 -8.33 -1.00
N ASP A 36 18.37 -8.09 -2.22
CA ASP A 36 18.26 -6.79 -2.88
C ASP A 36 16.81 -6.38 -3.09
N VAL A 37 15.98 -7.30 -3.60
CA VAL A 37 14.55 -7.04 -3.78
C VAL A 37 13.85 -6.93 -2.43
N ALA A 38 14.24 -7.78 -1.47
CA ALA A 38 13.69 -7.71 -0.11
C ALA A 38 13.93 -6.34 0.53
N ALA A 39 15.12 -5.78 0.35
CA ALA A 39 15.45 -4.45 0.87
C ALA A 39 14.54 -3.37 0.26
N THR A 40 14.28 -3.46 -1.04
CA THR A 40 13.36 -2.55 -1.73
C THR A 40 11.95 -2.67 -1.14
N PHE A 41 11.47 -3.88 -0.92
CA PHE A 41 10.15 -4.11 -0.34
C PHE A 41 10.05 -3.56 1.09
N ARG A 42 11.11 -3.69 1.89
CA ARG A 42 11.14 -3.11 3.24
C ARG A 42 11.03 -1.58 3.20
N THR A 43 11.70 -0.96 2.25
CA THR A 43 11.63 0.48 2.04
C THR A 43 10.20 0.90 1.73
N PHE A 44 9.52 0.18 0.85
CA PHE A 44 8.14 0.50 0.49
C PHE A 44 7.17 0.22 1.66
N ALA A 45 7.41 -0.81 2.45
CA ALA A 45 6.61 -1.06 3.65
C ALA A 45 6.71 0.12 4.63
N GLY A 46 7.92 0.61 4.86
CA GLY A 46 8.14 1.78 5.71
C GLY A 46 7.45 3.03 5.19
N GLN A 47 7.53 3.26 3.88
CA GLN A 47 6.82 4.36 3.22
C GLN A 47 5.32 4.31 3.48
N ARG A 48 4.70 3.15 3.32
CA ARG A 48 3.25 3.00 3.51
C ARG A 48 2.85 3.23 4.97
N ARG A 49 3.66 2.80 5.92
CA ARG A 49 3.42 3.07 7.35
C ARG A 49 3.52 4.56 7.65
N GLN A 50 4.48 5.24 7.07
CA GLN A 50 4.61 6.68 7.24
C GLN A 50 3.41 7.41 6.67
N PHE A 51 2.95 7.04 5.49
CA PHE A 51 1.78 7.65 4.88
C PHE A 51 0.52 7.40 5.74
N SER A 52 0.38 6.22 6.30
CA SER A 52 -0.71 5.93 7.25
C SER A 52 -0.67 6.88 8.45
N SER A 53 0.50 7.09 9.01
CA SER A 53 0.66 8.00 10.15
C SER A 53 0.28 9.43 9.79
N GLU A 54 0.65 9.89 8.61
CA GLU A 54 0.29 11.22 8.13
C GLU A 54 -1.23 11.38 8.02
N LEU A 55 -1.90 10.40 7.43
CA LEU A 55 -3.35 10.46 7.26
C LEU A 55 -4.08 10.38 8.60
N ARG A 56 -3.60 9.57 9.52
CA ARG A 56 -4.18 9.50 10.88
C ARG A 56 -4.01 10.81 11.63
N ALA A 57 -2.86 11.44 11.50
CA ALA A 57 -2.62 12.74 12.12
C ALA A 57 -3.59 13.79 11.57
N MET A 58 -3.86 13.76 10.27
CA MET A 58 -4.82 14.66 9.65
C MET A 58 -6.25 14.37 10.10
N ALA A 59 -6.59 13.11 10.31
CA ALA A 59 -7.94 12.72 10.72
C ALA A 59 -8.33 13.34 12.06
N LYS A 60 -7.39 13.61 12.93
CA LYS A 60 -7.63 14.28 14.20
C LYS A 60 -8.19 15.68 14.00
N HIS A 61 -7.85 16.33 12.90
CA HIS A 61 -8.37 17.67 12.58
C HIS A 61 -9.84 17.65 12.18
N TYR A 62 -10.36 16.49 11.81
CA TYR A 62 -11.79 16.35 11.47
C TYR A 62 -12.62 15.97 12.71
N GLY A 63 -11.97 15.80 13.86
CA GLY A 63 -12.62 15.38 15.08
C GLY A 63 -12.93 13.89 15.13
N ASP A 64 -12.33 13.12 14.23
CA ASP A 64 -12.60 11.69 14.14
C ASP A 64 -11.37 10.88 14.49
N ASP A 65 -11.59 9.84 15.26
CA ASP A 65 -10.59 8.80 15.50
C ASP A 65 -10.81 7.71 14.47
N ILE A 66 -9.90 7.62 13.52
CA ILE A 66 -9.91 6.51 12.59
C ILE A 66 -9.14 5.38 13.25
N HIS A 67 -9.86 4.46 13.86
CA HIS A 67 -9.27 3.31 14.53
C HIS A 67 -9.21 2.12 13.59
N GLU A 68 -8.22 1.29 13.81
CA GLU A 68 -8.23 -0.05 13.26
C GLU A 68 -9.40 -0.79 13.90
N SER A 69 -10.28 -1.31 13.07
CA SER A 69 -11.43 -2.07 13.52
C SER A 69 -11.38 -3.46 12.90
N GLY A 70 -12.21 -4.35 13.42
CA GLY A 70 -12.33 -5.70 12.84
C GLY A 70 -12.73 -5.68 11.38
N SER A 71 -13.49 -4.68 10.95
CA SER A 71 -13.88 -4.55 9.54
C SER A 71 -12.69 -4.16 8.67
N LEU A 72 -11.76 -3.36 9.18
CA LEU A 72 -10.50 -3.06 8.50
C LEU A 72 -9.70 -4.32 8.31
N ALA A 73 -9.55 -5.12 9.36
CA ALA A 73 -8.81 -6.37 9.29
C ALA A 73 -9.36 -7.30 8.20
N ALA A 74 -10.68 -7.31 8.00
CA ALA A 74 -11.33 -8.14 6.98
C ALA A 74 -11.01 -7.66 5.56
N THR A 75 -10.75 -6.37 5.37
CA THR A 75 -10.48 -5.79 4.05
C THR A 75 -9.00 -5.64 3.72
N LEU A 76 -8.13 -5.77 4.71
CA LEU A 76 -6.69 -5.51 4.58
C LEU A 76 -5.96 -6.36 3.55
N HIS A 77 -6.54 -7.44 3.08
CA HIS A 77 -5.84 -8.35 2.18
C HIS A 77 -6.32 -8.30 0.73
N ARG A 78 -7.19 -7.34 0.40
CA ARG A 78 -7.77 -7.29 -0.95
C ARG A 78 -6.75 -7.11 -2.05
N GLY A 79 -5.82 -6.16 -1.86
CA GLY A 79 -4.81 -5.88 -2.87
C GLY A 79 -3.75 -6.95 -2.97
N TRP A 80 -3.56 -7.71 -1.91
CA TRP A 80 -2.50 -8.70 -1.77
C TRP A 80 -3.03 -10.13 -1.58
N MET A 81 -4.25 -10.37 -2.01
CA MET A 81 -4.94 -11.65 -1.79
C MET A 81 -4.16 -12.87 -2.24
N GLY A 82 -3.44 -12.76 -3.36
CA GLY A 82 -2.64 -13.86 -3.89
C GLY A 82 -1.31 -14.08 -3.18
N LEU A 83 -0.88 -13.14 -2.34
CA LEU A 83 0.45 -13.20 -1.73
C LEU A 83 0.59 -14.38 -0.79
N LYS A 84 -0.46 -14.73 -0.06
CA LYS A 84 -0.45 -15.87 0.85
C LYS A 84 -0.15 -17.17 0.11
N ASP A 85 -0.78 -17.36 -1.04
CA ASP A 85 -0.53 -18.54 -1.88
C ASP A 85 0.86 -18.45 -2.50
N ALA A 86 1.28 -17.26 -2.91
CA ALA A 86 2.62 -17.03 -3.43
C ALA A 86 3.68 -17.37 -2.38
N LEU A 87 3.42 -17.08 -1.10
CA LEU A 87 4.34 -17.35 -0.02
C LEU A 87 4.48 -18.85 0.29
N SER A 88 3.47 -19.65 -0.01
CA SER A 88 3.44 -21.06 0.38
C SER A 88 4.16 -22.00 -0.58
N GLY A 89 4.76 -21.54 -1.63
CA GLY A 89 5.50 -22.42 -2.53
C GLY A 89 5.98 -21.79 -3.81
N SER A 90 5.93 -20.49 -3.92
CA SER A 90 6.24 -19.86 -5.17
C SER A 90 7.61 -19.20 -5.20
N SER A 91 8.02 -18.91 -6.42
CA SER A 91 9.25 -18.24 -6.78
C SER A 91 9.20 -16.75 -6.42
N ALA A 92 10.37 -16.12 -6.48
CA ALA A 92 10.46 -14.67 -6.36
C ALA A 92 9.52 -13.96 -7.35
N LYS A 93 9.38 -14.49 -8.56
CA LYS A 93 8.47 -13.92 -9.55
C LYS A 93 7.02 -13.86 -9.04
N GLY A 94 6.54 -14.92 -8.41
CA GLY A 94 5.17 -14.94 -7.87
C GLY A 94 4.95 -13.88 -6.80
N VAL A 95 5.93 -13.67 -5.93
CA VAL A 95 5.86 -12.63 -4.90
C VAL A 95 5.85 -11.24 -5.54
N ILE A 96 6.73 -11.00 -6.51
CA ILE A 96 6.83 -9.72 -7.19
C ILE A 96 5.56 -9.43 -7.99
N ASP A 97 4.98 -10.43 -8.66
CA ASP A 97 3.74 -10.27 -9.41
C ASP A 97 2.57 -9.92 -8.49
N SER A 98 2.52 -10.51 -7.30
CA SER A 98 1.51 -10.17 -6.29
C SER A 98 1.68 -8.72 -5.83
N ALA A 99 2.92 -8.28 -5.66
CA ALA A 99 3.21 -6.89 -5.30
C ALA A 99 2.75 -5.94 -6.41
N GLU A 100 2.95 -6.29 -7.67
CA GLU A 100 2.49 -5.48 -8.79
C GLU A 100 0.97 -5.31 -8.77
N GLN A 101 0.24 -6.38 -8.51
CA GLN A 101 -1.22 -6.31 -8.38
C GLN A 101 -1.65 -5.41 -7.22
N GLY A 102 -0.97 -5.52 -6.09
CA GLY A 102 -1.24 -4.66 -4.94
C GLY A 102 -0.96 -3.19 -5.24
N GLU A 103 0.11 -2.93 -5.96
CA GLU A 103 0.46 -1.57 -6.37
C GLU A 103 -0.54 -1.00 -7.38
N ASP A 104 -1.04 -1.81 -8.30
CA ASP A 104 -2.11 -1.38 -9.20
C ASP A 104 -3.34 -0.93 -8.42
N HIS A 105 -3.68 -1.67 -7.37
CA HIS A 105 -4.79 -1.31 -6.49
C HIS A 105 -4.52 0.02 -5.77
N ALA A 106 -3.30 0.21 -5.27
CA ALA A 106 -2.93 1.45 -4.58
C ALA A 106 -3.00 2.66 -5.50
N VAL A 107 -2.51 2.54 -6.72
CA VAL A 107 -2.57 3.61 -7.72
C VAL A 107 -4.03 3.98 -7.99
N ARG A 108 -4.90 3.00 -8.19
CA ARG A 108 -6.32 3.26 -8.43
C ARG A 108 -6.99 3.92 -7.23
N ALA A 109 -6.67 3.48 -6.02
CA ALA A 109 -7.26 4.04 -4.82
C ALA A 109 -6.92 5.53 -4.66
N TYR A 110 -5.66 5.89 -4.91
CA TYR A 110 -5.23 7.28 -4.86
C TYR A 110 -5.83 8.12 -5.97
N ASP A 111 -5.90 7.58 -7.18
CA ASP A 111 -6.52 8.27 -8.31
C ASP A 111 -8.00 8.57 -8.03
N GLU A 112 -8.74 7.59 -7.52
CA GLU A 112 -10.14 7.76 -7.14
C GLU A 112 -10.31 8.79 -6.02
N ALA A 113 -9.42 8.77 -5.03
CA ALA A 113 -9.45 9.74 -3.94
C ALA A 113 -9.32 11.18 -4.46
N LEU A 114 -8.44 11.38 -5.43
CA LEU A 114 -8.20 12.72 -6.00
C LEU A 114 -9.35 13.19 -6.89
N GLN A 115 -10.25 12.30 -7.30
CA GLN A 115 -11.44 12.69 -8.06
C GLN A 115 -12.59 13.11 -7.16
N LYS A 116 -12.47 12.92 -5.85
CA LYS A 116 -13.51 13.29 -4.89
C LYS A 116 -13.29 14.72 -4.40
N GLU A 117 -14.34 15.30 -3.84
CA GLU A 117 -14.27 16.66 -3.28
C GLU A 117 -13.69 16.60 -1.86
N ILE A 118 -12.37 16.56 -1.78
CA ILE A 118 -11.66 16.56 -0.51
C ILE A 118 -11.10 17.96 -0.23
N SER A 119 -10.81 18.24 1.05
CA SER A 119 -10.28 19.54 1.43
C SER A 119 -8.93 19.81 0.77
N PRO A 120 -8.55 21.09 0.57
CA PRO A 120 -7.25 21.41 -0.01
C PRO A 120 -6.07 20.84 0.79
N GLU A 121 -6.20 20.79 2.11
CA GLU A 121 -5.15 20.24 2.99
C GLU A 121 -4.95 18.76 2.75
N LEU A 122 -6.05 17.99 2.69
CA LEU A 122 -5.96 16.57 2.43
C LEU A 122 -5.48 16.31 1.00
N ARG A 123 -5.97 17.08 0.04
CA ARG A 123 -5.55 16.97 -1.37
C ARG A 123 -4.03 17.11 -1.51
N THR A 124 -3.45 18.08 -0.85
CA THR A 124 -2.01 18.31 -0.90
C THR A 124 -1.22 17.08 -0.45
N VAL A 125 -1.64 16.47 0.67
CA VAL A 125 -0.99 15.28 1.20
C VAL A 125 -1.19 14.09 0.26
N VAL A 126 -2.41 13.89 -0.22
CA VAL A 126 -2.75 12.77 -1.10
C VAL A 126 -1.98 12.88 -2.42
N GLU A 127 -1.88 14.07 -3.01
CA GLU A 127 -1.13 14.27 -4.25
C GLU A 127 0.36 13.95 -4.06
N ARG A 128 0.95 14.38 -2.95
CA ARG A 128 2.36 14.10 -2.65
C ARG A 128 2.59 12.61 -2.46
N GLN A 129 1.73 11.95 -1.69
CA GLN A 129 1.82 10.51 -1.48
C GLN A 129 1.62 9.75 -2.79
N PHE A 130 0.70 10.18 -3.62
CA PHE A 130 0.40 9.54 -4.90
C PHE A 130 1.62 9.53 -5.82
N ALA A 131 2.38 10.62 -5.86
CA ALA A 131 3.59 10.68 -6.67
C ALA A 131 4.58 9.58 -6.25
N ASP A 132 4.76 9.38 -4.95
CA ASP A 132 5.65 8.35 -4.42
C ASP A 132 5.09 6.94 -4.66
N ILE A 133 3.78 6.77 -4.57
CA ILE A 133 3.14 5.48 -4.84
C ILE A 133 3.31 5.10 -6.30
N LYS A 134 3.15 6.04 -7.22
CA LYS A 134 3.38 5.78 -8.65
C LYS A 134 4.83 5.39 -8.93
N ALA A 135 5.78 6.06 -8.28
CA ALA A 135 7.19 5.72 -8.43
C ALA A 135 7.48 4.31 -7.93
N ALA A 136 6.90 3.93 -6.78
CA ALA A 136 7.03 2.57 -6.25
C ALA A 136 6.39 1.53 -7.19
N HIS A 137 5.22 1.85 -7.73
CA HIS A 137 4.54 1.00 -8.71
C HIS A 137 5.43 0.72 -9.93
N ASP A 138 6.08 1.76 -10.44
CA ASP A 138 6.96 1.64 -11.60
C ASP A 138 8.18 0.77 -11.27
N THR A 139 8.73 0.92 -10.07
CA THR A 139 9.84 0.10 -9.61
C THR A 139 9.45 -1.38 -9.52
N VAL A 140 8.29 -1.68 -8.94
CA VAL A 140 7.80 -3.06 -8.83
C VAL A 140 7.53 -3.65 -10.21
N ARG A 141 6.97 -2.87 -11.12
CA ARG A 141 6.75 -3.33 -12.50
C ARG A 141 8.07 -3.68 -13.18
N ALA A 142 9.10 -2.85 -13.00
CA ALA A 142 10.42 -3.14 -13.57
C ALA A 142 11.00 -4.43 -12.98
N LEU A 143 10.82 -4.67 -11.69
CA LEU A 143 11.26 -5.90 -11.03
C LEU A 143 10.52 -7.11 -11.60
N SER A 144 9.21 -7.00 -11.81
CA SER A 144 8.40 -8.06 -12.41
C SER A 144 8.91 -8.41 -13.80
N THR A 145 9.25 -7.40 -14.60
CA THR A 145 9.77 -7.60 -15.95
C THR A 145 11.13 -8.29 -15.93
N SER A 146 12.01 -7.93 -15.02
CA SER A 146 13.37 -8.46 -14.96
C SER A 146 13.47 -9.87 -14.34
N HIS A 147 12.40 -10.34 -13.69
CA HIS A 147 12.38 -11.66 -13.04
C HIS A 147 11.46 -12.65 -13.79
N ARG A 148 11.32 -12.48 -15.06
CA ARG A 148 10.54 -13.40 -15.89
C ARG A 148 11.25 -14.73 -16.10
#